data_9b07dbf2e2bbc4f0376f926a6656e367
#
_entry.id   9b07dbf2e2bbc4f0376f926a6656e367
#
_cell.length_a   1.000
_cell.length_b   1.000
_cell.length_c   1.000
_cell.angle_alpha   90.00
_cell.angle_beta   90.00
_cell.angle_gamma   90.00
#
_symmetry.space_group_name_H-M   'P 1'
#
loop_
_entity.id
_entity.type
_entity.pdbx_description
1 polymer ?
#
loop_
_entity_poly.entity_id
_entity_poly.type
_entity_poly.pdbx_seq_one_letter_code
_entity_poly.pdbx_strand_id
1 'polypeptide(L)'
;MQNLIFSLNATLPVFLTMVAGWLLRQWGFLPKEFCKAADRLTFKITLPIMLFLDMSAVDILHDFRPKFVLFCFAATLAGILVIWGAAHVLIRDKSIVGEFVQASYRSSAAVLGVAFIQNIYGTAGMAPLMMLGSVPLFNIFAVLILMLESPEQKGAPSLKQLLKGVATNPILLGIITGTVFALLPVSLPAVATKTLNNLASVTTPLALLSIGASFEGAKAIKKLVPTLVAALLKTVGLAAVFVPVAVVLGFRNEELIALLIMLGSPTTPSSYVMAKNMGHELSLIHISEPTRPISIS
;
A
#
# COMPACT_ATOMS: atom_id res chain seq x y z
N MET A 1 21.03 17.21 8.06
CA MET A 1 21.71 16.38 7.03
C MET A 1 21.41 14.89 7.21
N GLN A 2 21.50 14.33 8.43
CA GLN A 2 21.23 12.89 8.68
C GLN A 2 19.84 12.43 8.24
N ASN A 3 18.79 13.20 8.52
CA ASN A 3 17.41 12.86 8.15
C ASN A 3 17.19 12.86 6.60
N LEU A 4 17.89 13.75 5.90
CA LEU A 4 17.85 13.75 4.42
C LEU A 4 18.54 12.52 3.83
N ILE A 5 19.73 12.20 4.35
CA ILE A 5 20.49 11.01 3.95
C ILE A 5 19.67 9.75 4.24
N PHE A 6 19.03 9.66 5.41
CA PHE A 6 18.15 8.56 5.75
C PHE A 6 16.96 8.43 4.78
N SER A 7 16.27 9.54 4.51
CA SER A 7 15.13 9.54 3.56
C SER A 7 15.56 9.12 2.16
N LEU A 8 16.73 9.59 1.69
CA LEU A 8 17.30 9.18 0.41
C LEU A 8 17.68 7.70 0.40
N ASN A 9 18.29 7.19 1.46
CA ASN A 9 18.64 5.77 1.57
C ASN A 9 17.40 4.86 1.62
N ALA A 10 16.28 5.33 2.15
CA ALA A 10 15.02 4.58 2.16
C ALA A 10 14.30 4.61 0.80
N THR A 11 14.35 5.73 0.07
CA THR A 11 13.58 5.91 -1.17
C THR A 11 14.38 5.61 -2.44
N LEU A 12 15.65 5.94 -2.49
CA LEU A 12 16.49 5.78 -3.67
C LEU A 12 16.61 4.31 -4.16
N PRO A 13 16.75 3.29 -3.27
CA PRO A 13 16.77 1.88 -3.71
C PRO A 13 15.48 1.46 -4.40
N VAL A 14 14.32 1.91 -3.92
CA VAL A 14 13.01 1.66 -4.55
C VAL A 14 13.02 2.19 -5.98
N PHE A 15 13.42 3.44 -6.14
CA PHE A 15 13.54 4.10 -7.43
C PHE A 15 14.52 3.40 -8.37
N LEU A 16 15.74 3.12 -7.90
CA LEU A 16 16.77 2.46 -8.71
C LEU A 16 16.34 1.07 -9.16
N THR A 17 15.58 0.33 -8.33
CA THR A 17 15.04 -0.97 -8.72
C THR A 17 14.01 -0.84 -9.85
N MET A 18 13.17 0.21 -9.83
CA MET A 18 12.24 0.47 -10.94
C MET A 18 12.98 0.86 -12.23
N VAL A 19 14.00 1.72 -12.13
CA VAL A 19 14.86 2.07 -13.27
C VAL A 19 15.55 0.85 -13.83
N ALA A 20 16.07 -0.03 -12.98
CA ALA A 20 16.64 -1.30 -13.40
C ALA A 20 15.61 -2.17 -14.13
N GLY A 21 14.37 -2.25 -13.65
CA GLY A 21 13.28 -2.94 -14.34
C GLY A 21 13.02 -2.38 -15.73
N TRP A 22 12.99 -1.06 -15.88
CA TRP A 22 12.84 -0.38 -17.17
C TRP A 22 14.00 -0.69 -18.11
N LEU A 23 15.27 -0.59 -17.65
CA LEU A 23 16.45 -0.91 -18.43
C LEU A 23 16.46 -2.37 -18.88
N LEU A 24 16.22 -3.30 -17.97
CA LEU A 24 16.16 -4.73 -18.28
C LEU A 24 15.07 -5.05 -19.32
N ARG A 25 13.96 -4.29 -19.30
CA ARG A 25 12.93 -4.37 -20.32
C ARG A 25 13.43 -3.89 -21.68
N GLN A 26 14.15 -2.76 -21.74
CA GLN A 26 14.74 -2.23 -22.98
C GLN A 26 15.77 -3.19 -23.57
N TRP A 27 16.56 -3.85 -22.74
CA TRP A 27 17.55 -4.85 -23.16
C TRP A 27 16.95 -6.22 -23.49
N GLY A 28 15.63 -6.41 -23.34
CA GLY A 28 14.92 -7.66 -23.67
C GLY A 28 15.00 -8.75 -22.61
N PHE A 29 15.65 -8.51 -21.45
CA PHE A 29 15.70 -9.50 -20.36
C PHE A 29 14.38 -9.74 -19.66
N LEU A 30 13.48 -8.73 -19.64
CA LEU A 30 12.15 -8.83 -19.02
C LEU A 30 11.04 -8.78 -20.08
N PRO A 31 10.71 -9.89 -20.77
CA PRO A 31 9.61 -9.92 -21.72
C PRO A 31 8.26 -9.70 -21.03
N LYS A 32 7.22 -9.32 -21.80
CA LYS A 32 5.87 -9.05 -21.26
C LYS A 32 5.29 -10.25 -20.50
N GLU A 33 5.59 -11.44 -20.97
CA GLU A 33 5.14 -12.72 -20.40
C GLU A 33 5.73 -12.93 -19.01
N PHE A 34 7.03 -12.61 -18.84
CA PHE A 34 7.69 -12.65 -17.54
C PHE A 34 7.04 -11.64 -16.56
N CYS A 35 6.82 -10.40 -16.97
CA CYS A 35 6.18 -9.41 -16.11
C CYS A 35 4.77 -9.85 -15.67
N LYS A 36 3.97 -10.43 -16.58
CA LYS A 36 2.65 -11.00 -16.25
C LYS A 36 2.75 -12.16 -15.26
N ALA A 37 3.72 -13.05 -15.44
CA ALA A 37 3.94 -14.17 -14.52
C ALA A 37 4.41 -13.67 -13.13
N ALA A 38 5.33 -12.70 -13.10
CA ALA A 38 5.83 -12.06 -11.90
C ALA A 38 4.70 -11.37 -11.11
N ASP A 39 3.86 -10.58 -11.78
CA ASP A 39 2.71 -9.92 -11.14
C ASP A 39 1.72 -10.93 -10.56
N ARG A 40 1.44 -12.02 -11.29
CA ARG A 40 0.56 -13.09 -10.82
C ARG A 40 1.14 -13.81 -9.60
N LEU A 41 2.45 -14.11 -9.62
CA LEU A 41 3.15 -14.73 -8.49
C LEU A 41 3.09 -13.81 -7.27
N THR A 42 3.39 -12.53 -7.48
CA THR A 42 3.35 -11.52 -6.41
C THR A 42 1.95 -11.41 -5.83
N PHE A 43 0.92 -11.25 -6.66
CA PHE A 43 -0.46 -11.08 -6.19
C PHE A 43 -1.01 -12.32 -5.46
N LYS A 44 -0.74 -13.53 -5.99
CA LYS A 44 -1.37 -14.76 -5.49
C LYS A 44 -0.60 -15.44 -4.36
N ILE A 45 0.70 -15.21 -4.26
CA ILE A 45 1.57 -15.99 -3.35
C ILE A 45 2.39 -15.07 -2.45
N THR A 46 3.33 -14.29 -3.01
CA THR A 46 4.32 -13.65 -2.15
C THR A 46 3.77 -12.48 -1.35
N LEU A 47 2.85 -11.69 -1.90
CA LEU A 47 2.18 -10.58 -1.20
C LEU A 47 1.24 -11.08 -0.08
N PRO A 48 0.38 -12.10 -0.28
CA PRO A 48 -0.37 -12.72 0.81
C PRO A 48 0.53 -13.25 1.94
N ILE A 49 1.65 -13.90 1.62
CA ILE A 49 2.61 -14.38 2.62
C ILE A 49 3.24 -13.20 3.38
N MET A 50 3.65 -12.15 2.69
CA MET A 50 4.21 -10.95 3.33
C MET A 50 3.21 -10.34 4.31
N LEU A 51 1.95 -10.16 3.90
CA LEU A 51 0.92 -9.58 4.76
C LEU A 51 0.52 -10.51 5.91
N PHE A 52 0.55 -11.83 5.70
CA PHE A 52 0.40 -12.80 6.78
C PHE A 52 1.48 -12.61 7.85
N LEU A 53 2.74 -12.53 7.45
CA LEU A 53 3.87 -12.33 8.37
C LEU A 53 3.77 -10.98 9.09
N ASP A 54 3.46 -9.91 8.36
CA ASP A 54 3.29 -8.57 8.94
C ASP A 54 2.21 -8.55 10.02
N MET A 55 1.06 -9.20 9.76
CA MET A 55 -0.03 -9.26 10.72
C MET A 55 0.25 -10.21 11.88
N SER A 56 0.89 -11.35 11.62
CA SER A 56 1.21 -12.34 12.67
C SER A 56 2.30 -11.86 13.65
N ALA A 57 3.10 -10.88 13.24
CA ALA A 57 4.13 -10.27 14.09
C ALA A 57 3.62 -9.18 15.04
N VAL A 58 2.34 -8.78 14.93
CA VAL A 58 1.75 -7.76 15.80
C VAL A 58 1.47 -8.33 17.18
N ASP A 59 2.12 -7.81 18.22
CA ASP A 59 1.79 -8.16 19.61
C ASP A 59 0.54 -7.37 20.05
N ILE A 60 -0.61 -8.02 19.90
CA ILE A 60 -1.91 -7.41 20.22
C ILE A 60 -2.18 -7.45 21.73
N LEU A 61 -1.53 -8.36 22.47
CA LEU A 61 -1.92 -8.68 23.84
C LEU A 61 -1.19 -7.85 24.91
N HIS A 62 0.07 -7.46 24.67
CA HIS A 62 0.90 -6.85 25.71
C HIS A 62 0.89 -5.32 25.73
N ASP A 63 0.81 -4.65 24.58
CA ASP A 63 0.87 -3.19 24.47
C ASP A 63 -0.37 -2.54 23.83
N PHE A 64 -1.54 -3.20 23.94
CA PHE A 64 -2.75 -2.74 23.27
C PHE A 64 -3.23 -1.40 23.81
N ARG A 65 -3.25 -0.38 22.94
CA ARG A 65 -3.78 0.95 23.21
C ARG A 65 -5.07 1.20 22.42
N PRO A 66 -6.23 0.86 22.97
CA PRO A 66 -7.49 0.86 22.22
C PRO A 66 -7.82 2.23 21.61
N LYS A 67 -7.56 3.32 22.34
CA LYS A 67 -7.80 4.68 21.84
C LYS A 67 -6.97 4.99 20.59
N PHE A 68 -5.71 4.58 20.56
CA PHE A 68 -4.82 4.80 19.42
C PHE A 68 -5.22 3.96 18.21
N VAL A 69 -5.46 2.66 18.42
CA VAL A 69 -5.89 1.73 17.34
C VAL A 69 -7.23 2.17 16.75
N LEU A 70 -8.19 2.56 17.61
CA LEU A 70 -9.50 3.06 17.18
C LEU A 70 -9.36 4.36 16.37
N PHE A 71 -8.47 5.25 16.75
CA PHE A 71 -8.21 6.47 15.99
C PHE A 71 -7.58 6.14 14.63
N CYS A 72 -6.58 5.26 14.56
CA CYS A 72 -5.99 4.79 13.29
C CYS A 72 -7.06 4.19 12.38
N PHE A 73 -7.95 3.36 12.93
CA PHE A 73 -9.07 2.76 12.22
C PHE A 73 -10.05 3.83 11.70
N ALA A 74 -10.52 4.72 12.58
CA ALA A 74 -11.51 5.75 12.25
C ALA A 74 -10.96 6.76 11.22
N ALA A 75 -9.72 7.24 11.39
CA ALA A 75 -9.08 8.16 10.47
C ALA A 75 -8.86 7.52 9.09
N THR A 76 -8.43 6.24 9.05
CA THR A 76 -8.27 5.49 7.82
C THR A 76 -9.61 5.31 7.10
N LEU A 77 -10.64 4.83 7.82
CA LEU A 77 -11.97 4.61 7.26
C LEU A 77 -12.60 5.90 6.75
N ALA A 78 -12.57 6.96 7.55
CA ALA A 78 -13.09 8.27 7.16
C ALA A 78 -12.35 8.83 5.93
N GLY A 79 -11.02 8.75 5.93
CA GLY A 79 -10.20 9.16 4.79
C GLY A 79 -10.56 8.41 3.51
N ILE A 80 -10.72 7.10 3.56
CA ILE A 80 -11.14 6.28 2.42
C ILE A 80 -12.51 6.71 1.90
N LEU A 81 -13.51 6.79 2.78
CA LEU A 81 -14.88 7.10 2.39
C LEU A 81 -15.01 8.51 1.81
N VAL A 82 -14.35 9.50 2.43
CA VAL A 82 -14.36 10.89 1.94
C VAL A 82 -13.68 10.99 0.58
N ILE A 83 -12.51 10.39 0.42
CA ILE A 83 -11.79 10.41 -0.87
C ILE A 83 -12.59 9.68 -1.94
N TRP A 84 -13.18 8.54 -1.63
CA TRP A 84 -13.98 7.76 -2.58
C TRP A 84 -15.23 8.54 -3.01
N GLY A 85 -15.99 9.07 -2.06
CA GLY A 85 -17.16 9.93 -2.35
C GLY A 85 -16.79 11.16 -3.17
N ALA A 86 -15.72 11.88 -2.81
CA ALA A 86 -15.22 13.02 -3.56
C ALA A 86 -14.78 12.64 -4.98
N ALA A 87 -14.09 11.53 -5.14
CA ALA A 87 -13.64 11.03 -6.45
C ALA A 87 -14.83 10.73 -7.38
N HIS A 88 -15.90 10.12 -6.83
CA HIS A 88 -17.13 9.88 -7.59
C HIS A 88 -17.78 11.15 -8.14
N VAL A 89 -17.73 12.24 -7.38
CA VAL A 89 -18.33 13.52 -7.79
C VAL A 89 -17.40 14.32 -8.72
N LEU A 90 -16.12 14.38 -8.38
CA LEU A 90 -15.17 15.30 -9.02
C LEU A 90 -14.48 14.73 -10.26
N ILE A 91 -14.26 13.41 -10.31
CA ILE A 91 -13.55 12.78 -11.42
C ILE A 91 -14.54 12.44 -12.54
N ARG A 92 -14.34 13.07 -13.71
CA ARG A 92 -15.17 12.83 -14.90
C ARG A 92 -14.90 11.48 -15.56
N ASP A 93 -13.63 11.09 -15.65
CA ASP A 93 -13.22 9.79 -16.20
C ASP A 93 -13.38 8.69 -15.16
N LYS A 94 -14.51 7.98 -15.22
CA LYS A 94 -14.84 6.94 -14.25
C LYS A 94 -13.88 5.73 -14.29
N SER A 95 -13.16 5.55 -15.39
CA SER A 95 -12.21 4.44 -15.52
C SER A 95 -11.02 4.53 -14.56
N ILE A 96 -10.69 5.74 -14.09
CA ILE A 96 -9.54 5.98 -13.20
C ILE A 96 -9.93 6.13 -11.72
N VAL A 97 -11.21 6.11 -11.37
CA VAL A 97 -11.68 6.37 -10.00
C VAL A 97 -11.07 5.37 -9.02
N GLY A 98 -11.12 4.08 -9.33
CA GLY A 98 -10.57 3.04 -8.45
C GLY A 98 -9.08 3.22 -8.16
N GLU A 99 -8.28 3.52 -9.19
CA GLU A 99 -6.85 3.79 -9.07
C GLU A 99 -6.57 5.08 -8.29
N PHE A 100 -7.30 6.15 -8.62
CA PHE A 100 -7.16 7.45 -7.96
C PHE A 100 -7.43 7.33 -6.45
N VAL A 101 -8.53 6.69 -6.09
CA VAL A 101 -8.90 6.50 -4.67
C VAL A 101 -7.84 5.69 -3.96
N GLN A 102 -7.41 4.56 -4.55
CA GLN A 102 -6.37 3.72 -3.96
C GLN A 102 -5.04 4.47 -3.79
N ALA A 103 -4.61 5.24 -4.78
CA ALA A 103 -3.40 6.05 -4.71
C ALA A 103 -3.49 7.17 -3.66
N SER A 104 -4.69 7.70 -3.41
CA SER A 104 -4.93 8.83 -2.51
C SER A 104 -5.03 8.44 -1.03
N TYR A 105 -5.37 7.19 -0.68
CA TYR A 105 -5.47 6.79 0.73
C TYR A 105 -4.43 5.77 1.19
N ARG A 106 -4.00 4.87 0.31
CA ARG A 106 -3.16 3.74 0.67
C ARG A 106 -1.77 4.20 1.07
N SER A 107 -1.25 3.65 2.18
CA SER A 107 0.01 4.05 2.77
C SER A 107 1.03 2.92 2.80
N SER A 108 2.30 3.24 2.61
CA SER A 108 3.44 2.34 2.85
C SER A 108 3.82 2.25 4.34
N ALA A 109 2.81 2.29 5.23
CA ALA A 109 3.01 2.31 6.67
C ALA A 109 3.77 1.08 7.20
N ALA A 110 3.51 -0.10 6.62
CA ALA A 110 4.17 -1.34 7.04
C ALA A 110 5.68 -1.38 6.69
N VAL A 111 6.08 -0.77 5.58
CA VAL A 111 7.49 -0.83 5.13
C VAL A 111 8.23 0.45 5.53
N LEU A 112 7.82 1.59 4.96
CA LEU A 112 8.47 2.87 5.25
C LEU A 112 8.15 3.36 6.66
N GLY A 113 6.92 3.14 7.15
CA GLY A 113 6.50 3.61 8.47
C GLY A 113 7.30 2.97 9.60
N VAL A 114 7.44 1.65 9.59
CA VAL A 114 8.25 0.93 10.58
C VAL A 114 9.71 1.39 10.52
N ALA A 115 10.29 1.51 9.32
CA ALA A 115 11.67 1.95 9.15
C ALA A 115 11.91 3.37 9.70
N PHE A 116 10.98 4.29 9.46
CA PHE A 116 11.07 5.67 10.00
C PHE A 116 10.96 5.69 11.53
N ILE A 117 9.99 4.95 12.09
CA ILE A 117 9.81 4.87 13.56
C ILE A 117 11.05 4.27 14.21
N GLN A 118 11.58 3.16 13.67
CA GLN A 118 12.81 2.54 14.17
C GLN A 118 14.03 3.48 14.09
N ASN A 119 14.13 4.28 13.03
CA ASN A 119 15.24 5.24 12.91
C ASN A 119 15.13 6.38 13.90
N ILE A 120 13.91 6.84 14.23
CA ILE A 120 13.70 7.96 15.16
C ILE A 120 13.84 7.49 16.62
N TYR A 121 13.28 6.34 16.94
CA TYR A 121 13.14 5.87 18.34
C TYR A 121 14.00 4.66 18.69
N GLY A 122 14.69 4.04 17.72
CA GLY A 122 15.49 2.84 17.93
C GLY A 122 14.68 1.55 18.11
N THR A 123 13.35 1.63 18.13
CA THR A 123 12.43 0.50 18.30
C THR A 123 11.27 0.59 17.30
N ALA A 124 10.52 -0.50 17.13
CA ALA A 124 9.31 -0.49 16.31
C ALA A 124 8.16 0.36 16.91
N GLY A 125 8.21 0.59 18.22
CA GLY A 125 7.32 1.48 18.97
C GLY A 125 5.84 1.29 18.68
N MET A 126 5.17 2.37 18.29
CA MET A 126 3.74 2.37 17.96
C MET A 126 3.39 1.79 16.57
N ALA A 127 4.39 1.39 15.76
CA ALA A 127 4.15 0.90 14.40
C ALA A 127 3.23 -0.34 14.34
N PRO A 128 3.38 -1.37 15.18
CA PRO A 128 2.49 -2.53 15.15
C PRO A 128 1.02 -2.18 15.39
N LEU A 129 0.73 -1.31 16.36
CA LEU A 129 -0.63 -0.88 16.67
C LEU A 129 -1.21 0.01 15.56
N MET A 130 -0.40 0.88 14.96
CA MET A 130 -0.76 1.66 13.79
C MET A 130 -1.15 0.72 12.61
N MET A 131 -0.35 -0.32 12.38
CA MET A 131 -0.63 -1.30 11.32
C MET A 131 -1.93 -2.06 11.59
N LEU A 132 -2.16 -2.48 12.84
CA LEU A 132 -3.40 -3.18 13.23
C LEU A 132 -4.64 -2.33 12.93
N GLY A 133 -4.60 -1.03 13.21
CA GLY A 133 -5.71 -0.12 12.96
C GLY A 133 -5.92 0.26 11.49
N SER A 134 -4.90 0.18 10.64
CA SER A 134 -4.95 0.74 9.28
C SER A 134 -4.81 -0.29 8.16
N VAL A 135 -3.87 -1.23 8.26
CA VAL A 135 -3.50 -2.13 7.15
C VAL A 135 -4.64 -3.07 6.72
N PRO A 136 -5.45 -3.65 7.63
CA PRO A 136 -6.62 -4.42 7.22
C PRO A 136 -7.58 -3.59 6.36
N LEU A 137 -7.87 -2.34 6.77
CA LEU A 137 -8.74 -1.44 6.01
C LEU A 137 -8.15 -1.09 4.65
N PHE A 138 -6.86 -0.76 4.59
CA PHE A 138 -6.20 -0.46 3.32
C PHE A 138 -6.38 -1.58 2.29
N ASN A 139 -6.30 -2.83 2.72
CA ASN A 139 -6.39 -3.97 1.81
C ASN A 139 -7.83 -4.38 1.50
N ILE A 140 -8.73 -4.37 2.50
CA ILE A 140 -10.15 -4.67 2.30
C ILE A 140 -10.75 -3.66 1.32
N PHE A 141 -10.57 -2.38 1.58
CA PHE A 141 -11.11 -1.33 0.71
C PHE A 141 -10.41 -1.28 -0.64
N ALA A 142 -9.13 -1.62 -0.75
CA ALA A 142 -8.47 -1.74 -2.05
C ALA A 142 -9.17 -2.79 -2.93
N VAL A 143 -9.46 -3.97 -2.37
CA VAL A 143 -10.19 -5.02 -3.11
C VAL A 143 -11.59 -4.56 -3.45
N LEU A 144 -12.34 -4.01 -2.49
CA LEU A 144 -13.72 -3.57 -2.70
C LEU A 144 -13.81 -2.47 -3.74
N ILE A 145 -12.98 -1.44 -3.63
CA ILE A 145 -12.98 -0.30 -4.55
C ILE A 145 -12.57 -0.73 -5.95
N LEU A 146 -11.51 -1.52 -6.10
CA LEU A 146 -11.09 -2.02 -7.41
C LEU A 146 -12.14 -2.94 -8.04
N MET A 147 -12.89 -3.70 -7.24
CA MET A 147 -14.00 -4.51 -7.75
C MET A 147 -15.19 -3.65 -8.18
N LEU A 148 -15.56 -2.63 -7.39
CA LEU A 148 -16.71 -1.78 -7.65
C LEU A 148 -16.47 -0.81 -8.81
N GLU A 149 -15.24 -0.32 -8.95
CA GLU A 149 -14.82 0.64 -9.98
C GLU A 149 -14.15 -0.05 -11.19
N SER A 150 -14.30 -1.37 -11.35
CA SER A 150 -13.68 -2.10 -12.47
C SER A 150 -14.26 -1.63 -13.81
N PRO A 151 -13.43 -1.21 -14.79
CA PRO A 151 -13.88 -0.76 -16.10
C PRO A 151 -14.60 -1.86 -16.91
N GLU A 152 -14.30 -3.12 -16.62
CA GLU A 152 -14.89 -4.28 -17.33
C GLU A 152 -16.29 -4.64 -16.82
N GLN A 153 -16.70 -4.09 -15.69
CA GLN A 153 -17.95 -4.47 -15.03
C GLN A 153 -19.14 -3.70 -15.58
N LYS A 154 -20.03 -4.39 -16.28
CA LYS A 154 -21.31 -3.84 -16.71
C LYS A 154 -22.35 -3.94 -15.59
N GLY A 155 -22.43 -2.89 -14.76
CA GLY A 155 -23.41 -2.80 -13.66
C GLY A 155 -22.80 -3.05 -12.28
N ALA A 156 -23.55 -2.70 -11.21
CA ALA A 156 -23.10 -2.91 -9.84
C ALA A 156 -23.04 -4.41 -9.50
N PRO A 157 -21.93 -4.91 -8.93
CA PRO A 157 -21.81 -6.31 -8.56
C PRO A 157 -22.83 -6.65 -7.47
N SER A 158 -23.39 -7.85 -7.51
CA SER A 158 -24.27 -8.30 -6.44
C SER A 158 -23.50 -8.46 -5.13
N LEU A 159 -24.18 -8.31 -3.99
CA LEU A 159 -23.58 -8.51 -2.67
C LEU A 159 -22.88 -9.88 -2.56
N LYS A 160 -23.48 -10.92 -3.15
CA LYS A 160 -22.90 -12.27 -3.21
C LYS A 160 -21.58 -12.31 -3.98
N GLN A 161 -21.48 -11.57 -5.09
CA GLN A 161 -20.23 -11.46 -5.87
C GLN A 161 -19.15 -10.70 -5.09
N LEU A 162 -19.51 -9.61 -4.40
CA LEU A 162 -18.60 -8.86 -3.54
C LEU A 162 -18.06 -9.73 -2.40
N LEU A 163 -18.96 -10.39 -1.65
CA LEU A 163 -18.58 -11.28 -0.56
C LEU A 163 -17.70 -12.44 -1.04
N LYS A 164 -18.04 -13.04 -2.17
CA LYS A 164 -17.21 -14.09 -2.78
C LYS A 164 -15.84 -13.55 -3.18
N GLY A 165 -15.78 -12.39 -3.83
CA GLY A 165 -14.52 -11.74 -4.23
C GLY A 165 -13.61 -11.45 -3.02
N VAL A 166 -14.18 -10.92 -1.93
CA VAL A 166 -13.47 -10.69 -0.68
C VAL A 166 -13.00 -12.03 -0.06
N ALA A 167 -13.87 -13.01 0.07
CA ALA A 167 -13.57 -14.30 0.69
C ALA A 167 -12.56 -15.14 -0.09
N THR A 168 -12.45 -14.97 -1.39
CA THR A 168 -11.50 -15.71 -2.25
C THR A 168 -10.25 -14.91 -2.60
N ASN A 169 -10.14 -13.66 -2.13
CA ASN A 169 -8.97 -12.84 -2.41
C ASN A 169 -7.76 -13.31 -1.58
N PRO A 170 -6.66 -13.72 -2.23
CA PRO A 170 -5.51 -14.28 -1.51
C PRO A 170 -4.86 -13.28 -0.54
N ILE A 171 -4.93 -11.98 -0.85
CA ILE A 171 -4.39 -10.91 0.01
C ILE A 171 -5.19 -10.83 1.31
N LEU A 172 -6.52 -10.84 1.22
CA LEU A 172 -7.38 -10.78 2.41
C LEU A 172 -7.27 -12.06 3.24
N LEU A 173 -7.13 -13.22 2.59
CA LEU A 173 -6.87 -14.47 3.30
C LEU A 173 -5.53 -14.41 4.07
N GLY A 174 -4.47 -13.85 3.48
CA GLY A 174 -3.19 -13.63 4.17
C GLY A 174 -3.34 -12.75 5.42
N ILE A 175 -4.06 -11.63 5.30
CA ILE A 175 -4.30 -10.71 6.43
C ILE A 175 -5.13 -11.37 7.53
N ILE A 176 -6.25 -12.03 7.18
CA ILE A 176 -7.14 -12.68 8.14
C ILE A 176 -6.38 -13.78 8.89
N THR A 177 -5.69 -14.66 8.15
CA THR A 177 -4.92 -15.74 8.78
C THR A 177 -3.79 -15.21 9.66
N GLY A 178 -3.05 -14.17 9.22
CA GLY A 178 -2.02 -13.52 10.01
C GLY A 178 -2.56 -12.88 11.29
N THR A 179 -3.72 -12.20 11.21
CA THR A 179 -4.37 -11.62 12.38
C THR A 179 -4.85 -12.71 13.37
N VAL A 180 -5.39 -13.82 12.85
CA VAL A 180 -5.77 -14.95 13.72
C VAL A 180 -4.54 -15.53 14.42
N PHE A 181 -3.41 -15.67 13.72
CA PHE A 181 -2.16 -16.12 14.35
C PHE A 181 -1.65 -15.16 15.42
N ALA A 182 -1.77 -13.86 15.21
CA ALA A 182 -1.40 -12.85 16.23
C ALA A 182 -2.26 -12.91 17.51
N LEU A 183 -3.48 -13.44 17.42
CA LEU A 183 -4.39 -13.61 18.57
C LEU A 183 -4.21 -14.98 19.28
N LEU A 184 -3.52 -15.91 18.66
CA LEU A 184 -3.29 -17.24 19.21
C LEU A 184 -1.88 -17.32 19.81
N PRO A 185 -1.71 -18.00 20.96
CA PRO A 185 -0.38 -18.23 21.56
C PRO A 185 0.39 -19.31 20.78
N VAL A 186 0.46 -19.19 19.45
CA VAL A 186 1.09 -20.16 18.56
C VAL A 186 2.22 -19.48 17.80
N SER A 187 3.43 -19.99 17.95
CA SER A 187 4.59 -19.58 17.16
C SER A 187 4.83 -20.55 16.00
N LEU A 188 5.16 -20.01 14.84
CA LEU A 188 5.55 -20.82 13.70
C LEU A 188 6.92 -21.48 13.97
N PRO A 189 7.13 -22.75 13.55
CA PRO A 189 8.45 -23.37 13.57
C PRO A 189 9.48 -22.53 12.81
N ALA A 190 10.72 -22.47 13.30
CA ALA A 190 11.76 -21.63 12.71
C ALA A 190 12.00 -21.90 11.22
N VAL A 191 11.87 -23.15 10.78
CA VAL A 191 11.99 -23.54 9.36
C VAL A 191 10.86 -22.92 8.54
N ALA A 192 9.61 -22.97 9.03
CA ALA A 192 8.46 -22.38 8.35
C ALA A 192 8.60 -20.85 8.27
N THR A 193 8.97 -20.20 9.37
CA THR A 193 9.20 -18.75 9.41
C THR A 193 10.28 -18.32 8.41
N LYS A 194 11.42 -19.01 8.37
CA LYS A 194 12.49 -18.72 7.39
C LYS A 194 12.02 -18.89 5.95
N THR A 195 11.29 -19.97 5.67
CA THR A 195 10.76 -20.23 4.31
C THR A 195 9.78 -19.15 3.88
N LEU A 196 8.85 -18.79 4.75
CA LEU A 196 7.87 -17.73 4.46
C LEU A 196 8.55 -16.36 4.29
N ASN A 197 9.54 -16.04 5.13
CA ASN A 197 10.31 -14.80 4.98
C ASN A 197 11.08 -14.74 3.65
N ASN A 198 11.68 -15.86 3.20
CA ASN A 198 12.35 -15.92 1.90
C ASN A 198 11.37 -15.64 0.75
N LEU A 199 10.16 -16.20 0.80
CA LEU A 199 9.13 -15.93 -0.21
C LEU A 199 8.61 -14.50 -0.13
N ALA A 200 8.37 -13.98 1.07
CA ALA A 200 7.92 -12.61 1.30
C ALA A 200 8.93 -11.56 0.81
N SER A 201 10.24 -11.82 1.01
CA SER A 201 11.30 -10.88 0.61
C SER A 201 11.37 -10.63 -0.89
N VAL A 202 10.87 -11.56 -1.72
CA VAL A 202 10.81 -11.42 -3.18
C VAL A 202 9.71 -10.45 -3.61
N THR A 203 8.69 -10.23 -2.78
CA THR A 203 7.49 -9.44 -3.12
C THR A 203 7.83 -8.04 -3.64
N THR A 204 8.51 -7.25 -2.83
CA THR A 204 8.80 -5.85 -3.17
C THR A 204 9.77 -5.72 -4.34
N PRO A 205 10.93 -6.39 -4.40
CA PRO A 205 11.83 -6.31 -5.54
C PRO A 205 11.17 -6.72 -6.86
N LEU A 206 10.41 -7.82 -6.85
CA LEU A 206 9.75 -8.33 -8.05
C LEU A 206 8.64 -7.38 -8.53
N ALA A 207 7.86 -6.82 -7.60
CA ALA A 207 6.86 -5.80 -7.91
C ALA A 207 7.50 -4.56 -8.53
N LEU A 208 8.58 -4.03 -7.95
CA LEU A 208 9.28 -2.84 -8.45
C LEU A 208 9.89 -3.05 -9.83
N LEU A 209 10.51 -4.21 -10.08
CA LEU A 209 11.01 -4.56 -11.41
C LEU A 209 9.88 -4.63 -12.43
N SER A 210 8.73 -5.23 -12.07
CA SER A 210 7.56 -5.31 -12.95
C SER A 210 6.94 -3.94 -13.22
N ILE A 211 6.87 -3.07 -12.21
CA ILE A 211 6.44 -1.67 -12.35
C ILE A 211 7.33 -0.96 -13.36
N GLY A 212 8.64 -0.98 -13.15
CA GLY A 212 9.61 -0.34 -14.04
C GLY A 212 9.53 -0.88 -15.48
N ALA A 213 9.48 -2.21 -15.63
CA ALA A 213 9.38 -2.86 -16.94
C ALA A 213 8.07 -2.57 -17.69
N SER A 214 7.00 -2.24 -16.96
CA SER A 214 5.68 -1.91 -17.53
C SER A 214 5.47 -0.40 -17.72
N PHE A 215 6.46 0.44 -17.39
CA PHE A 215 6.33 1.90 -17.46
C PHE A 215 6.19 2.40 -18.90
N GLU A 216 5.09 3.11 -19.18
CA GLU A 216 4.79 3.75 -20.45
C GLU A 216 4.69 5.27 -20.27
N GLY A 217 5.80 6.00 -20.47
CA GLY A 217 5.89 7.44 -20.21
C GLY A 217 4.82 8.29 -20.90
N ALA A 218 4.44 7.95 -22.15
CA ALA A 218 3.42 8.68 -22.90
C ALA A 218 2.02 8.60 -22.24
N LYS A 219 1.66 7.46 -21.67
CA LYS A 219 0.39 7.30 -20.92
C LYS A 219 0.46 8.01 -19.56
N ALA A 220 1.62 7.98 -18.92
CA ALA A 220 1.85 8.62 -17.65
C ALA A 220 1.65 10.14 -17.71
N ILE A 221 2.16 10.81 -18.75
CA ILE A 221 2.02 12.26 -18.94
C ILE A 221 0.56 12.68 -19.07
N LYS A 222 -0.28 11.90 -19.76
CA LYS A 222 -1.71 12.21 -19.94
C LYS A 222 -2.51 12.25 -18.64
N LYS A 223 -2.08 11.52 -17.61
CA LYS A 223 -2.75 11.43 -16.30
C LYS A 223 -1.97 12.10 -15.17
N LEU A 224 -1.09 13.04 -15.52
CA LEU A 224 -0.21 13.70 -14.55
C LEU A 224 -0.99 14.48 -13.48
N VAL A 225 -2.02 15.24 -13.88
CA VAL A 225 -2.79 16.07 -12.95
C VAL A 225 -3.52 15.24 -11.90
N PRO A 226 -4.35 14.24 -12.25
CA PRO A 226 -4.98 13.39 -11.24
C PRO A 226 -3.96 12.65 -10.36
N THR A 227 -2.81 12.30 -10.90
CA THR A 227 -1.74 11.65 -10.12
C THR A 227 -1.14 12.60 -9.08
N LEU A 228 -0.83 13.83 -9.47
CA LEU A 228 -0.30 14.83 -8.52
C LEU A 228 -1.32 15.16 -7.43
N VAL A 229 -2.61 15.26 -7.79
CA VAL A 229 -3.69 15.47 -6.82
C VAL A 229 -3.77 14.29 -5.85
N ALA A 230 -3.75 13.05 -6.34
CA ALA A 230 -3.75 11.87 -5.49
C ALA A 230 -2.53 11.84 -4.55
N ALA A 231 -1.34 12.14 -5.07
CA ALA A 231 -0.11 12.20 -4.27
C ALA A 231 -0.18 13.29 -3.19
N LEU A 232 -0.67 14.51 -3.52
CA LEU A 232 -0.85 15.60 -2.55
C LEU A 232 -1.91 15.26 -1.49
N LEU A 233 -3.04 14.67 -1.89
CA LEU A 233 -4.05 14.21 -0.94
C LEU A 233 -3.47 13.17 0.01
N LYS A 234 -2.65 12.24 -0.49
CA LYS A 234 -2.04 11.20 0.31
C LYS A 234 -0.94 11.73 1.23
N THR A 235 -0.03 12.54 0.73
CA THR A 235 1.15 12.94 1.51
C THR A 235 0.88 14.13 2.43
N VAL A 236 -0.05 15.00 2.07
CA VAL A 236 -0.34 16.24 2.80
C VAL A 236 -1.80 16.29 3.27
N GLY A 237 -2.76 16.01 2.39
CA GLY A 237 -4.18 16.22 2.64
C GLY A 237 -4.69 15.44 3.84
N LEU A 238 -4.46 14.13 3.90
CA LEU A 238 -4.90 13.30 5.03
C LEU A 238 -4.22 13.71 6.34
N ALA A 239 -2.90 13.99 6.30
CA ALA A 239 -2.18 14.43 7.47
C ALA A 239 -2.68 15.80 7.97
N ALA A 240 -2.91 16.77 7.06
CA ALA A 240 -3.42 18.09 7.40
C ALA A 240 -4.79 18.07 8.08
N VAL A 241 -5.64 17.07 7.76
CA VAL A 241 -6.97 16.93 8.39
C VAL A 241 -6.87 16.17 9.71
N PHE A 242 -6.24 15.01 9.73
CA PHE A 242 -6.34 14.10 10.88
C PHE A 242 -5.27 14.33 11.95
N VAL A 243 -4.11 14.91 11.63
CA VAL A 243 -3.08 15.22 12.65
C VAL A 243 -3.54 16.29 13.65
N PRO A 244 -4.16 17.42 13.23
CA PRO A 244 -4.73 18.37 14.18
C PRO A 244 -5.79 17.74 15.09
N VAL A 245 -6.65 16.87 14.54
CA VAL A 245 -7.65 16.12 15.34
C VAL A 245 -6.96 15.22 16.36
N ALA A 246 -5.89 14.51 15.97
CA ALA A 246 -5.09 13.69 16.86
C ALA A 246 -4.48 14.52 18.01
N VAL A 247 -3.97 15.73 17.69
CA VAL A 247 -3.41 16.65 18.70
C VAL A 247 -4.49 17.09 19.70
N VAL A 248 -5.70 17.42 19.25
CA VAL A 248 -6.84 17.78 20.11
C VAL A 248 -7.27 16.61 21.00
N LEU A 249 -7.23 15.39 20.49
CA LEU A 249 -7.54 14.17 21.24
C LEU A 249 -6.44 13.76 22.22
N GLY A 250 -5.32 14.49 22.27
CA GLY A 250 -4.25 14.30 23.23
C GLY A 250 -3.16 13.32 22.82
N PHE A 251 -3.11 12.88 21.57
CA PHE A 251 -1.98 12.08 21.07
C PHE A 251 -0.72 12.95 20.98
N ARG A 252 0.41 12.41 21.44
CA ARG A 252 1.71 13.13 21.51
C ARG A 252 2.87 12.19 21.17
N ASN A 253 4.03 12.78 20.96
CA ASN A 253 5.30 12.07 20.79
C ASN A 253 5.21 10.94 19.75
N GLU A 254 5.51 9.74 20.16
CA GLU A 254 5.57 8.56 19.30
C GLU A 254 4.23 8.23 18.60
N GLU A 255 3.11 8.37 19.32
CA GLU A 255 1.77 8.17 18.77
C GLU A 255 1.51 9.15 17.61
N LEU A 256 1.85 10.43 17.81
CA LEU A 256 1.64 11.46 16.78
C LEU A 256 2.55 11.26 15.57
N ILE A 257 3.79 10.85 15.78
CA ILE A 257 4.73 10.52 14.70
C ILE A 257 4.23 9.31 13.91
N ALA A 258 3.77 8.25 14.58
CA ALA A 258 3.20 7.09 13.91
C ALA A 258 1.98 7.46 13.07
N LEU A 259 1.07 8.30 13.60
CA LEU A 259 -0.09 8.81 12.86
C LEU A 259 0.33 9.66 11.66
N LEU A 260 1.30 10.56 11.82
CA LEU A 260 1.82 11.36 10.72
C LEU A 260 2.39 10.50 9.60
N ILE A 261 3.15 9.47 9.95
CA ILE A 261 3.73 8.53 9.00
C ILE A 261 2.62 7.71 8.32
N MET A 262 1.64 7.19 9.06
CA MET A 262 0.50 6.46 8.52
C MET A 262 -0.26 7.28 7.48
N LEU A 263 -0.56 8.52 7.81
CA LEU A 263 -1.36 9.41 6.96
C LEU A 263 -0.56 10.03 5.80
N GLY A 264 0.72 10.31 6.00
CA GLY A 264 1.58 11.04 5.06
C GLY A 264 2.56 10.18 4.25
N SER A 265 2.72 8.87 4.54
CA SER A 265 3.58 8.02 3.72
C SER A 265 2.97 7.79 2.33
N PRO A 266 3.80 7.73 1.28
CA PRO A 266 3.33 7.48 -0.08
C PRO A 266 2.68 6.10 -0.22
N THR A 267 2.06 5.85 -1.39
CA THR A 267 1.43 4.57 -1.70
C THR A 267 2.46 3.43 -1.81
N THR A 268 1.98 2.18 -1.82
CA THR A 268 2.83 0.98 -1.84
C THR A 268 2.92 0.35 -3.23
N PRO A 269 4.03 -0.35 -3.58
CA PRO A 269 4.11 -1.17 -4.79
C PRO A 269 2.99 -2.21 -4.90
N SER A 270 2.46 -2.69 -3.76
CA SER A 270 1.33 -3.62 -3.75
C SER A 270 0.04 -3.03 -4.34
N SER A 271 -0.12 -1.70 -4.32
CA SER A 271 -1.24 -1.00 -4.96
C SER A 271 -1.25 -1.25 -6.47
N TYR A 272 -0.09 -1.17 -7.09
CA TYR A 272 0.10 -1.47 -8.51
C TYR A 272 -0.25 -2.92 -8.82
N VAL A 273 0.32 -3.88 -8.07
CA VAL A 273 0.09 -5.30 -8.29
C VAL A 273 -1.39 -5.65 -8.17
N MET A 274 -2.10 -5.06 -7.19
CA MET A 274 -3.54 -5.27 -7.01
C MET A 274 -4.33 -4.70 -8.19
N ALA A 275 -4.14 -3.43 -8.54
CA ALA A 275 -4.87 -2.78 -9.62
C ALA A 275 -4.66 -3.52 -10.96
N LYS A 276 -3.41 -3.88 -11.28
CA LYS A 276 -3.07 -4.61 -12.50
C LYS A 276 -3.74 -5.99 -12.59
N ASN A 277 -3.71 -6.76 -11.50
CA ASN A 277 -4.33 -8.10 -11.50
C ASN A 277 -5.87 -8.05 -11.43
N MET A 278 -6.45 -6.89 -11.13
CA MET A 278 -7.89 -6.65 -11.11
C MET A 278 -8.41 -5.89 -12.35
N GLY A 279 -7.59 -5.78 -13.41
CA GLY A 279 -8.01 -5.28 -14.72
C GLY A 279 -8.06 -3.75 -14.85
N HIS A 280 -7.38 -3.01 -13.96
CA HIS A 280 -7.31 -1.54 -14.03
C HIS A 280 -6.16 -1.03 -14.91
N GLU A 281 -6.35 0.17 -15.50
CA GLU A 281 -5.29 0.90 -16.21
C GLU A 281 -4.31 1.51 -15.20
N LEU A 282 -3.01 1.22 -15.36
CA LEU A 282 -1.99 1.50 -14.34
C LEU A 282 -1.31 2.86 -14.43
N SER A 283 -1.74 3.70 -15.34
CA SER A 283 -1.05 4.97 -15.63
C SER A 283 -0.95 5.93 -14.43
N LEU A 284 -1.89 5.86 -13.50
CA LEU A 284 -2.00 6.74 -12.35
C LEU A 284 -1.09 6.29 -11.20
N ILE A 285 -1.03 4.99 -10.93
CA ILE A 285 -0.24 4.43 -9.83
C ILE A 285 1.25 4.51 -10.11
N HIS A 286 1.68 4.35 -11.37
CA HIS A 286 3.08 4.52 -11.77
C HIS A 286 3.69 5.88 -11.41
N ILE A 287 2.87 6.93 -11.35
CA ILE A 287 3.33 8.29 -11.12
C ILE A 287 3.18 8.69 -9.64
N SER A 288 2.22 8.10 -8.93
CA SER A 288 1.94 8.42 -7.52
C SER A 288 2.94 7.82 -6.53
N GLU A 289 3.77 6.88 -6.98
CA GLU A 289 4.90 6.40 -6.17
C GLU A 289 5.99 7.49 -6.09
N PRO A 290 6.71 7.64 -4.96
CA PRO A 290 7.64 8.75 -4.70
C PRO A 290 8.87 8.77 -5.61
N THR A 291 8.87 8.03 -6.68
CA THR A 291 10.01 7.67 -7.51
C THR A 291 9.87 8.17 -8.94
N ARG A 292 9.52 9.44 -9.13
CA ARG A 292 9.49 10.03 -10.48
C ARG A 292 10.92 10.32 -10.97
N PRO A 293 11.38 9.73 -12.09
CA PRO A 293 12.50 10.32 -12.79
C PRO A 293 12.06 11.66 -13.36
N ILE A 294 12.72 12.71 -12.96
CA ILE A 294 12.72 13.95 -13.73
C ILE A 294 13.44 13.58 -15.03
N SER A 295 12.69 13.40 -16.11
CA SER A 295 13.31 13.33 -17.43
C SER A 295 13.88 14.71 -17.70
N ILE A 296 15.18 14.85 -17.52
CA ILE A 296 15.93 15.94 -18.10
C ILE A 296 16.04 15.56 -19.59
N SER A 297 15.25 16.25 -20.41
CA SER A 297 15.40 16.27 -21.85
C SER A 297 16.66 17.01 -22.22
#